data_2b3ae6612b59be58c62be51cde0c8229
#
_entry.id   2b3ae6612b59be58c62be51cde0c8229
#
_cell.length_a   1.000
_cell.length_b   1.000
_cell.length_c   1.000
_cell.angle_alpha   90.00
_cell.angle_beta   90.00
_cell.angle_gamma   90.00
#
_symmetry.space_group_name_H-M   'P 1'
#
loop_
_entity.id
_entity.type
_entity.pdbx_description
1 polymer ?
#
loop_
_entity_poly.entity_id
_entity_poly.type
_entity_poly.pdbx_seq_one_letter_code
_entity_poly.pdbx_strand_id
1 'polypeptide(L)'
;AALVAAQLGEQASFSSVNLIEPKKADVLRHQPGDAVQRELRFVGYDYPAEGKRDGGFEGLVNLTTQTVVINRIESGQASIGLADFVAAIQITKADPEWQAAMRLRGVTDFDLVQIDPWPTGGYVHPSVPEGHRVHRAISFVKEDPTDNAYARPVQGLIAHVDLTAGKVAHLEDHGVVPLPPEGARYDAASQPEFRDSLRPIDIVQPEGASFQVDGHAVQWEGFNFRVSIHPTNGLVLHQLSYQDGDENRSILYRAALSEMVVPYGDTDPMHNWKHVFDAGEANIGSLTNSLTLGCDCLGEIYY
;
A
#
# COMPACT_ATOMS: atom_id res chain seq x y z
N ALA A 1 -19.25 -4.09 -8.08
CA ALA A 1 -18.97 -5.41 -7.50
C ALA A 1 -19.88 -6.49 -8.08
N ALA A 2 -21.21 -6.42 -7.92
CA ALA A 2 -22.13 -7.48 -8.37
C ALA A 2 -22.03 -7.83 -9.87
N LEU A 3 -21.90 -6.82 -10.75
CA LEU A 3 -21.75 -7.03 -12.21
C LEU A 3 -20.47 -7.78 -12.58
N VAL A 4 -19.41 -7.56 -11.82
CA VAL A 4 -18.11 -8.21 -12.04
C VAL A 4 -18.12 -9.61 -11.41
N ALA A 5 -18.64 -9.73 -10.20
CA ALA A 5 -18.76 -11.02 -9.50
C ALA A 5 -19.59 -12.07 -10.27
N ALA A 6 -20.59 -11.61 -11.04
CA ALA A 6 -21.38 -12.50 -11.89
C ALA A 6 -20.60 -13.15 -13.05
N GLN A 7 -19.43 -12.58 -13.42
CA GLN A 7 -18.60 -13.08 -14.52
C GLN A 7 -17.29 -13.71 -14.02
N LEU A 8 -16.88 -13.38 -12.80
CA LEU A 8 -15.72 -13.95 -12.12
C LEU A 8 -16.20 -14.88 -11.01
N GLY A 9 -15.47 -15.91 -10.72
CA GLY A 9 -15.78 -16.84 -9.61
C GLY A 9 -15.84 -16.10 -8.26
N GLU A 10 -16.46 -16.73 -7.26
CA GLU A 10 -16.59 -16.18 -5.89
C GLU A 10 -15.23 -15.91 -5.21
N GLN A 11 -14.17 -16.47 -5.74
CA GLN A 11 -12.80 -16.34 -5.21
C GLN A 11 -11.95 -15.28 -5.94
N ALA A 12 -12.57 -14.45 -6.79
CA ALA A 12 -11.87 -13.36 -7.43
C ALA A 12 -11.45 -12.29 -6.39
N SER A 13 -10.17 -11.95 -6.40
CA SER A 13 -9.60 -10.91 -5.57
C SER A 13 -9.22 -9.71 -6.42
N PHE A 14 -9.54 -8.50 -5.93
CA PHE A 14 -9.20 -7.26 -6.60
C PHE A 14 -7.98 -6.62 -5.93
N SER A 15 -6.93 -6.39 -6.69
CA SER A 15 -5.74 -5.67 -6.22
C SER A 15 -5.88 -4.16 -6.38
N SER A 16 -6.61 -3.71 -7.39
CA SER A 16 -6.93 -2.29 -7.53
C SER A 16 -8.28 -2.06 -8.21
N VAL A 17 -8.96 -0.99 -7.80
CA VAL A 17 -10.20 -0.49 -8.43
C VAL A 17 -10.08 1.02 -8.50
N ASN A 18 -9.93 1.56 -9.70
CA ASN A 18 -9.64 2.96 -9.93
C ASN A 18 -10.74 3.62 -10.78
N LEU A 19 -11.15 4.83 -10.40
CA LEU A 19 -12.00 5.64 -11.26
C LEU A 19 -11.18 6.07 -12.48
N ILE A 20 -11.73 5.88 -13.67
CA ILE A 20 -11.15 6.40 -14.90
C ILE A 20 -11.48 7.88 -14.99
N GLU A 21 -10.47 8.71 -15.04
CA GLU A 21 -10.64 10.14 -15.23
C GLU A 21 -11.15 10.41 -16.63
N PRO A 22 -12.14 11.31 -16.81
CA PRO A 22 -12.58 11.73 -18.14
C PRO A 22 -11.42 12.36 -18.93
N LYS A 23 -11.53 12.36 -20.25
CA LYS A 23 -10.53 12.98 -21.12
C LYS A 23 -10.39 14.47 -20.80
N LYS A 24 -9.16 14.99 -20.83
CA LYS A 24 -8.85 16.41 -20.58
C LYS A 24 -9.80 17.37 -21.32
N ALA A 25 -10.08 17.12 -22.60
CA ALA A 25 -10.95 17.96 -23.40
C ALA A 25 -12.41 17.99 -22.88
N ASP A 26 -12.87 16.87 -22.31
CA ASP A 26 -14.24 16.78 -21.78
C ASP A 26 -14.31 17.48 -20.41
N VAL A 27 -13.28 17.31 -19.55
CA VAL A 27 -13.19 18.03 -18.28
C VAL A 27 -13.15 19.54 -18.47
N LEU A 28 -12.34 20.03 -19.43
CA LEU A 28 -12.20 21.46 -19.67
C LEU A 28 -13.45 22.12 -20.30
N ARG A 29 -14.33 21.34 -20.93
CA ARG A 29 -15.60 21.82 -21.50
C ARG A 29 -16.80 21.64 -20.57
N HIS A 30 -16.63 20.84 -19.51
CA HIS A 30 -17.72 20.48 -18.60
C HIS A 30 -18.36 21.70 -17.95
N GLN A 31 -19.68 21.75 -17.96
CA GLN A 31 -20.48 22.73 -17.25
C GLN A 31 -21.30 22.04 -16.15
N PRO A 32 -21.65 22.75 -15.06
CA PRO A 32 -22.53 22.21 -14.04
C PRO A 32 -23.84 21.68 -14.64
N GLY A 33 -24.14 20.41 -14.40
CA GLY A 33 -25.33 19.73 -14.94
C GLY A 33 -25.06 18.84 -16.16
N ASP A 34 -23.90 18.93 -16.78
CA ASP A 34 -23.55 18.02 -17.87
C ASP A 34 -23.45 16.57 -17.37
N ALA A 35 -23.92 15.64 -18.18
CA ALA A 35 -23.79 14.22 -17.90
C ALA A 35 -22.33 13.77 -18.03
N VAL A 36 -21.82 13.09 -17.01
CA VAL A 36 -20.48 12.51 -17.02
C VAL A 36 -20.59 10.99 -17.02
N GLN A 37 -19.93 10.34 -17.99
CA GLN A 37 -19.75 8.90 -17.94
C GLN A 37 -18.84 8.54 -16.76
N ARG A 38 -19.27 7.57 -15.96
CA ARG A 38 -18.49 7.05 -14.82
C ARG A 38 -18.01 5.66 -15.15
N GLU A 39 -16.70 5.54 -15.26
CA GLU A 39 -16.01 4.29 -15.56
C GLU A 39 -15.00 3.94 -14.50
N LEU A 40 -14.88 2.66 -14.21
CA LEU A 40 -13.88 2.11 -13.30
C LEU A 40 -13.00 1.12 -14.08
N ARG A 41 -11.69 1.21 -13.87
CA ARG A 41 -10.76 0.14 -14.21
C ARG A 41 -10.51 -0.69 -12.95
N PHE A 42 -10.49 -1.98 -13.10
CA PHE A 42 -10.12 -2.91 -12.05
C PHE A 42 -9.04 -3.87 -12.54
N VAL A 43 -8.20 -4.31 -11.60
CA VAL A 43 -7.19 -5.34 -11.78
C VAL A 43 -7.31 -6.31 -10.62
N GLY A 44 -7.12 -7.59 -10.89
CA GLY A 44 -7.22 -8.60 -9.86
C GLY A 44 -6.75 -9.95 -10.35
N TYR A 45 -7.04 -10.96 -9.57
CA TYR A 45 -6.71 -12.35 -9.88
C TYR A 45 -7.79 -13.31 -9.37
N ASP A 46 -7.99 -14.40 -10.10
CA ASP A 46 -8.83 -15.53 -9.73
C ASP A 46 -8.01 -16.58 -8.97
N TYR A 47 -8.65 -17.14 -7.97
CA TYR A 47 -8.18 -18.34 -7.30
C TYR A 47 -9.11 -19.50 -7.69
N PRO A 48 -8.76 -20.37 -8.62
CA PRO A 48 -9.59 -21.51 -8.93
C PRO A 48 -9.70 -22.45 -7.71
N ALA A 49 -10.80 -23.20 -7.64
CA ALA A 49 -11.16 -24.05 -6.50
C ALA A 49 -10.10 -25.10 -6.10
N GLU A 50 -9.12 -25.37 -6.95
CA GLU A 50 -8.02 -26.32 -6.73
C GLU A 50 -6.74 -25.69 -6.14
N GLY A 51 -6.79 -24.44 -5.68
CA GLY A 51 -5.62 -23.74 -5.11
C GLY A 51 -4.60 -23.24 -6.12
N LYS A 52 -4.85 -23.41 -7.42
CA LYS A 52 -4.06 -22.81 -8.47
C LYS A 52 -4.55 -21.39 -8.75
N ARG A 53 -3.69 -20.43 -8.59
CA ARG A 53 -3.96 -19.03 -8.95
C ARG A 53 -3.61 -18.86 -10.42
N ASP A 54 -4.49 -19.29 -11.30
CA ASP A 54 -4.33 -19.09 -12.73
C ASP A 54 -4.94 -17.75 -13.14
N GLY A 55 -4.08 -16.81 -13.41
CA GLY A 55 -4.39 -15.70 -14.27
C GLY A 55 -4.90 -14.46 -13.56
N GLY A 56 -4.11 -13.41 -13.68
CA GLY A 56 -4.57 -12.05 -13.49
C GLY A 56 -5.69 -11.72 -14.47
N PHE A 57 -6.52 -10.77 -14.10
CA PHE A 57 -7.49 -10.17 -15.00
C PHE A 57 -7.46 -8.65 -14.83
N GLU A 58 -7.84 -7.96 -15.86
CA GLU A 58 -8.16 -6.54 -15.81
C GLU A 58 -9.48 -6.30 -16.51
N GLY A 59 -10.12 -5.19 -16.20
CA GLY A 59 -11.36 -4.87 -16.87
C GLY A 59 -11.86 -3.47 -16.62
N LEU A 60 -12.96 -3.17 -17.29
CA LEU A 60 -13.65 -1.91 -17.23
C LEU A 60 -15.10 -2.13 -16.81
N VAL A 61 -15.57 -1.29 -15.91
CA VAL A 61 -17.00 -1.18 -15.57
C VAL A 61 -17.46 0.21 -15.96
N ASN A 62 -18.41 0.30 -16.86
CA ASN A 62 -19.14 1.53 -17.11
C ASN A 62 -20.36 1.57 -16.21
N LEU A 63 -20.34 2.45 -15.20
CA LEU A 63 -21.43 2.57 -14.23
C LEU A 63 -22.66 3.27 -14.80
N THR A 64 -22.48 4.04 -15.87
CA THR A 64 -23.60 4.73 -16.55
C THR A 64 -24.41 3.77 -17.40
N THR A 65 -23.76 2.89 -18.16
CA THR A 65 -24.41 1.90 -19.02
C THR A 65 -24.59 0.54 -18.36
N GLN A 66 -24.01 0.33 -17.17
CA GLN A 66 -24.00 -0.94 -16.43
C GLN A 66 -23.36 -2.09 -17.24
N THR A 67 -22.33 -1.80 -18.00
CA THR A 67 -21.59 -2.79 -18.80
C THR A 67 -20.24 -3.11 -18.16
N VAL A 68 -19.78 -4.35 -18.36
CA VAL A 68 -18.48 -4.84 -17.88
C VAL A 68 -17.74 -5.49 -19.03
N VAL A 69 -16.44 -5.20 -19.12
CA VAL A 69 -15.50 -5.89 -20.02
C VAL A 69 -14.38 -6.44 -19.16
N ILE A 70 -14.06 -7.71 -19.30
CA ILE A 70 -13.00 -8.41 -18.57
C ILE A 70 -12.04 -9.03 -19.58
N ASN A 71 -10.74 -8.76 -19.39
CA ASN A 71 -9.66 -9.34 -20.16
C ASN A 71 -8.76 -10.15 -19.22
N ARG A 72 -8.33 -11.33 -19.65
CA ARG A 72 -7.31 -12.10 -18.94
C ARG A 72 -5.93 -11.54 -19.23
N ILE A 73 -5.08 -11.48 -18.20
CA ILE A 73 -3.67 -11.10 -18.35
C ILE A 73 -2.92 -12.35 -18.78
N GLU A 74 -2.46 -12.37 -20.02
CA GLU A 74 -1.77 -13.54 -20.60
C GLU A 74 -0.32 -13.68 -20.11
N SER A 75 0.31 -12.57 -19.70
CA SER A 75 1.68 -12.57 -19.18
C SER A 75 1.83 -11.53 -18.09
N GLY A 76 2.63 -11.83 -17.07
CA GLY A 76 2.80 -10.98 -15.88
C GLY A 76 1.78 -11.31 -14.79
N GLN A 77 1.77 -10.50 -13.76
CA GLN A 77 0.89 -10.67 -12.60
C GLN A 77 0.17 -9.35 -12.28
N ALA A 78 -1.00 -9.45 -11.67
CA ALA A 78 -1.70 -8.30 -11.11
C ALA A 78 -0.86 -7.67 -9.98
N SER A 79 -1.07 -6.39 -9.72
CA SER A 79 -0.52 -5.71 -8.54
C SER A 79 -0.92 -6.44 -7.25
N ILE A 80 -0.22 -6.13 -6.16
CA ILE A 80 -0.45 -6.78 -4.87
C ILE A 80 -1.78 -6.29 -4.29
N GLY A 81 -2.53 -7.23 -3.72
CA GLY A 81 -3.76 -6.93 -2.99
C GLY A 81 -3.64 -7.27 -1.50
N LEU A 82 -4.53 -6.71 -0.69
CA LEU A 82 -4.58 -7.00 0.75
C LEU A 82 -4.71 -8.51 1.04
N ALA A 83 -5.44 -9.23 0.19
CA ALA A 83 -5.59 -10.69 0.32
C ALA A 83 -4.26 -11.45 0.21
N ASP A 84 -3.29 -10.94 -0.55
CA ASP A 84 -1.96 -11.55 -0.66
C ASP A 84 -1.19 -11.43 0.64
N PHE A 85 -1.22 -10.25 1.26
CA PHE A 85 -0.57 -10.04 2.56
C PHE A 85 -1.15 -10.96 3.63
N VAL A 86 -2.48 -11.03 3.73
CA VAL A 86 -3.16 -11.90 4.70
C VAL A 86 -2.81 -13.37 4.45
N ALA A 87 -2.86 -13.84 3.20
CA ALA A 87 -2.52 -15.21 2.85
C ALA A 87 -1.05 -15.53 3.17
N ALA A 88 -0.11 -14.65 2.81
CA ALA A 88 1.31 -14.86 3.10
C ALA A 88 1.59 -14.97 4.59
N ILE A 89 0.97 -14.13 5.42
CA ILE A 89 1.08 -14.19 6.88
C ILE A 89 0.57 -15.52 7.42
N GLN A 90 -0.62 -15.95 6.99
CA GLN A 90 -1.22 -17.20 7.45
C GLN A 90 -0.41 -18.43 7.05
N ILE A 91 0.03 -18.49 5.79
CA ILE A 91 0.86 -19.57 5.26
C ILE A 91 2.17 -19.67 6.02
N THR A 92 2.85 -18.53 6.25
CA THR A 92 4.13 -18.51 6.97
C THR A 92 3.97 -18.98 8.40
N LYS A 93 2.96 -18.47 9.14
CA LYS A 93 2.73 -18.88 10.54
C LYS A 93 2.33 -20.35 10.68
N ALA A 94 1.69 -20.94 9.67
CA ALA A 94 1.29 -22.35 9.66
C ALA A 94 2.44 -23.30 9.28
N ASP A 95 3.54 -22.79 8.72
CA ASP A 95 4.63 -23.61 8.20
C ASP A 95 5.48 -24.21 9.33
N PRO A 96 5.66 -25.56 9.39
CA PRO A 96 6.38 -26.22 10.49
C PRO A 96 7.90 -25.95 10.47
N GLU A 97 8.51 -25.72 9.28
CA GLU A 97 9.95 -25.43 9.19
C GLU A 97 10.22 -24.01 9.68
N TRP A 98 9.39 -23.05 9.29
CA TRP A 98 9.47 -21.69 9.81
C TRP A 98 9.26 -21.67 11.34
N GLN A 99 8.26 -22.40 11.85
CA GLN A 99 8.03 -22.50 13.30
C GLN A 99 9.23 -23.11 14.04
N ALA A 100 9.88 -24.13 13.46
CA ALA A 100 11.07 -24.73 14.03
C ALA A 100 12.25 -23.74 14.07
N ALA A 101 12.46 -22.99 12.98
CA ALA A 101 13.48 -21.96 12.90
C ALA A 101 13.24 -20.81 13.90
N MET A 102 11.99 -20.43 14.13
CA MET A 102 11.59 -19.44 15.13
C MET A 102 11.87 -19.93 16.56
N ARG A 103 11.56 -21.21 16.86
CA ARG A 103 11.86 -21.81 18.18
C ARG A 103 13.37 -21.85 18.47
N LEU A 104 14.20 -22.11 17.45
CA LEU A 104 15.67 -22.02 17.61
C LEU A 104 16.15 -20.61 18.00
N ARG A 105 15.36 -19.58 17.66
CA ARG A 105 15.60 -18.17 18.01
C ARG A 105 14.91 -17.77 19.33
N GLY A 106 14.34 -18.73 20.06
CA GLY A 106 13.68 -18.50 21.34
C GLY A 106 12.23 -18.02 21.24
N VAL A 107 11.64 -18.00 20.04
CA VAL A 107 10.25 -17.56 19.83
C VAL A 107 9.32 -18.76 19.87
N THR A 108 8.39 -18.80 20.83
CA THR A 108 7.43 -19.88 21.02
C THR A 108 5.98 -19.44 20.87
N ASP A 109 5.70 -18.15 21.05
CA ASP A 109 4.40 -17.53 20.84
C ASP A 109 4.36 -16.82 19.48
N PHE A 110 3.71 -17.45 18.51
CA PHE A 110 3.63 -16.93 17.15
C PHE A 110 2.54 -15.86 16.98
N ASP A 111 1.67 -15.67 17.96
CA ASP A 111 0.67 -14.58 17.93
C ASP A 111 1.36 -13.22 18.14
N LEU A 112 2.48 -13.21 18.87
CA LEU A 112 3.32 -12.04 19.04
C LEU A 112 4.28 -11.78 17.86
N VAL A 113 4.24 -12.60 16.80
CA VAL A 113 5.06 -12.36 15.61
C VAL A 113 4.28 -11.58 14.58
N GLN A 114 4.82 -10.42 14.23
CA GLN A 114 4.45 -9.67 13.05
C GLN A 114 5.22 -10.21 11.86
N ILE A 115 4.53 -10.44 10.74
CA ILE A 115 5.14 -10.85 9.48
C ILE A 115 4.86 -9.76 8.45
N ASP A 116 5.92 -9.32 7.79
CA ASP A 116 5.84 -8.36 6.69
C ASP A 116 6.12 -9.08 5.37
N PRO A 117 5.10 -9.37 4.58
CA PRO A 117 5.26 -9.91 3.24
C PRO A 117 5.69 -8.82 2.27
N TRP A 118 6.70 -9.11 1.48
CA TRP A 118 7.22 -8.25 0.42
C TRP A 118 7.09 -8.94 -0.92
N PRO A 119 6.74 -8.23 -1.99
CA PRO A 119 6.80 -8.79 -3.33
C PRO A 119 8.23 -9.12 -3.74
N THR A 120 8.38 -10.01 -4.69
CA THR A 120 9.70 -10.46 -5.15
C THR A 120 10.25 -9.60 -6.29
N GLY A 121 9.47 -8.68 -6.84
CA GLY A 121 9.89 -7.85 -7.97
C GLY A 121 10.34 -8.66 -9.21
N GLY A 122 9.80 -9.85 -9.40
CA GLY A 122 10.20 -10.77 -10.46
C GLY A 122 11.41 -11.67 -10.12
N TYR A 123 12.06 -11.50 -8.99
CA TYR A 123 13.17 -12.34 -8.52
C TYR A 123 12.62 -13.50 -7.66
N VAL A 124 12.16 -14.54 -8.30
CA VAL A 124 11.59 -15.72 -7.65
C VAL A 124 12.67 -16.77 -7.40
N HIS A 125 12.61 -17.41 -6.23
CA HIS A 125 13.55 -18.49 -5.91
C HIS A 125 13.39 -19.67 -6.89
N PRO A 126 14.48 -20.32 -7.35
CA PRO A 126 14.42 -21.41 -8.36
C PRO A 126 13.57 -22.62 -7.96
N SER A 127 13.27 -22.82 -6.67
CA SER A 127 12.36 -23.87 -6.20
C SER A 127 10.88 -23.60 -6.49
N VAL A 128 10.54 -22.39 -6.90
CA VAL A 128 9.16 -22.00 -7.21
C VAL A 128 8.93 -22.14 -8.72
N PRO A 129 7.84 -22.77 -9.16
CA PRO A 129 7.51 -22.86 -10.57
C PRO A 129 7.30 -21.47 -11.20
N GLU A 130 7.64 -21.37 -12.49
CA GLU A 130 7.42 -20.15 -13.25
C GLU A 130 5.93 -19.74 -13.25
N GLY A 131 5.66 -18.45 -13.16
CA GLY A 131 4.30 -17.90 -13.14
C GLY A 131 3.61 -17.94 -11.78
N HIS A 132 4.18 -18.61 -10.78
CA HIS A 132 3.62 -18.59 -9.44
C HIS A 132 3.76 -17.21 -8.79
N ARG A 133 2.76 -16.82 -8.00
CA ARG A 133 2.75 -15.60 -7.22
C ARG A 133 3.47 -15.82 -5.90
N VAL A 134 4.52 -15.05 -5.65
CA VAL A 134 5.41 -15.28 -4.51
C VAL A 134 5.61 -14.00 -3.72
N HIS A 135 5.63 -14.15 -2.40
CA HIS A 135 6.08 -13.09 -1.48
C HIS A 135 7.28 -13.60 -0.66
N ARG A 136 8.17 -12.69 -0.30
CA ARG A 136 9.18 -12.90 0.73
C ARG A 136 8.65 -12.36 2.03
N ALA A 137 8.55 -13.22 3.03
CA ALA A 137 8.04 -12.86 4.35
C ALA A 137 9.20 -12.77 5.34
N ILE A 138 9.34 -11.61 5.98
CA ILE A 138 10.27 -11.35 7.08
C ILE A 138 9.48 -11.18 8.37
N SER A 139 10.13 -11.48 9.51
CA SER A 139 9.46 -11.58 10.79
C SER A 139 10.04 -10.62 11.81
N PHE A 140 9.18 -10.13 12.71
CA PHE A 140 9.51 -9.26 13.84
C PHE A 140 8.77 -9.76 15.07
N VAL A 141 9.34 -9.62 16.25
CA VAL A 141 8.77 -10.19 17.48
C VAL A 141 8.40 -9.08 18.46
N LYS A 142 7.15 -9.06 18.88
CA LYS A 142 6.65 -8.21 19.96
C LYS A 142 6.96 -8.82 21.33
N GLU A 143 7.13 -7.99 22.34
CA GLU A 143 7.15 -8.44 23.74
C GLU A 143 5.74 -8.70 24.25
N ASP A 144 4.79 -7.86 23.83
CA ASP A 144 3.36 -7.98 24.07
C ASP A 144 2.54 -7.40 22.90
N PRO A 145 1.21 -7.55 22.87
CA PRO A 145 0.39 -7.10 21.74
C PRO A 145 0.47 -5.62 21.42
N THR A 146 0.88 -4.76 22.35
CA THR A 146 0.96 -3.31 22.19
C THR A 146 2.34 -2.82 21.76
N ASP A 147 3.35 -3.71 21.75
CA ASP A 147 4.73 -3.40 21.39
C ASP A 147 4.89 -3.10 19.89
N ASN A 148 5.90 -2.30 19.57
CA ASN A 148 6.35 -2.09 18.21
C ASN A 148 7.29 -3.22 17.77
N ALA A 149 6.80 -4.12 16.93
CA ALA A 149 7.54 -5.29 16.49
C ALA A 149 8.86 -4.95 15.77
N TYR A 150 8.95 -3.81 15.11
CA TYR A 150 10.14 -3.40 14.34
C TYR A 150 11.40 -3.20 15.18
N ALA A 151 11.26 -3.05 16.49
CA ALA A 151 12.40 -3.00 17.41
C ALA A 151 13.13 -4.35 17.52
N ARG A 152 12.47 -5.46 17.23
CA ARG A 152 12.99 -6.82 17.41
C ARG A 152 12.89 -7.65 16.13
N PRO A 153 13.69 -7.32 15.08
CA PRO A 153 13.71 -8.08 13.84
C PRO A 153 14.29 -9.49 14.05
N VAL A 154 13.72 -10.45 13.35
CA VAL A 154 14.27 -11.82 13.27
C VAL A 154 15.27 -11.85 12.12
N GLN A 155 16.54 -11.65 12.45
CA GLN A 155 17.61 -11.61 11.47
C GLN A 155 17.89 -12.96 10.83
N GLY A 156 18.21 -12.95 9.53
CA GLY A 156 18.67 -14.10 8.79
C GLY A 156 17.61 -15.16 8.50
N LEU A 157 16.32 -14.84 8.60
CA LEU A 157 15.23 -15.77 8.29
C LEU A 157 14.24 -15.15 7.32
N ILE A 158 14.11 -15.72 6.11
CA ILE A 158 13.22 -15.24 5.07
C ILE A 158 12.40 -16.41 4.52
N ALA A 159 11.07 -16.31 4.55
CA ALA A 159 10.22 -17.33 3.95
C ALA A 159 9.79 -16.91 2.54
N HIS A 160 10.05 -17.76 1.55
CA HIS A 160 9.51 -17.63 0.20
C HIS A 160 8.14 -18.28 0.15
N VAL A 161 7.12 -17.48 0.21
CA VAL A 161 5.73 -17.91 0.29
C VAL A 161 5.13 -17.99 -1.10
N ASP A 162 4.91 -19.20 -1.58
CA ASP A 162 4.21 -19.48 -2.82
C ASP A 162 2.70 -19.41 -2.58
N LEU A 163 2.12 -18.26 -2.91
CA LEU A 163 0.69 -18.00 -2.75
C LEU A 163 -0.17 -18.86 -3.70
N THR A 164 0.39 -19.22 -4.86
CA THR A 164 -0.29 -20.08 -5.83
C THR A 164 -0.43 -21.51 -5.29
N ALA A 165 0.62 -22.04 -4.69
CA ALA A 165 0.61 -23.37 -4.09
C ALA A 165 0.09 -23.40 -2.65
N GLY A 166 -0.06 -22.22 -2.01
CA GLY A 166 -0.52 -22.12 -0.62
C GLY A 166 0.46 -22.67 0.41
N LYS A 167 1.77 -22.52 0.18
CA LYS A 167 2.81 -23.06 1.07
C LYS A 167 4.06 -22.19 1.10
N VAL A 168 4.91 -22.39 2.10
CA VAL A 168 6.31 -21.91 2.05
C VAL A 168 7.06 -22.84 1.08
N ALA A 169 7.56 -22.27 -0.02
CA ALA A 169 8.28 -23.03 -1.04
C ALA A 169 9.77 -23.18 -0.72
N HIS A 170 10.32 -22.24 0.03
CA HIS A 170 11.70 -22.22 0.46
C HIS A 170 11.86 -21.36 1.72
N LEU A 171 12.68 -21.79 2.65
CA LEU A 171 13.07 -21.04 3.82
C LEU A 171 14.55 -20.73 3.74
N GLU A 172 14.91 -19.45 3.59
CA GLU A 172 16.29 -19.02 3.72
C GLU A 172 16.61 -18.84 5.20
N ASP A 173 17.54 -19.63 5.74
CA ASP A 173 18.02 -19.51 7.10
C ASP A 173 19.54 -19.30 7.12
N HIS A 174 19.98 -18.08 7.37
CA HIS A 174 21.39 -17.66 7.43
C HIS A 174 22.01 -17.82 8.81
N GLY A 175 21.35 -18.57 9.70
CA GLY A 175 21.78 -18.83 11.06
C GLY A 175 21.07 -17.98 12.10
N VAL A 176 21.27 -18.38 13.36
CA VAL A 176 20.58 -17.74 14.48
C VAL A 176 21.33 -16.49 14.93
N VAL A 177 20.67 -15.36 14.83
CA VAL A 177 21.08 -14.10 15.46
C VAL A 177 20.18 -13.88 16.67
N PRO A 178 20.73 -13.57 17.86
CA PRO A 178 19.90 -13.27 19.03
C PRO A 178 18.96 -12.09 18.77
N LEU A 179 17.73 -12.22 19.23
CA LEU A 179 16.79 -11.10 19.17
C LEU A 179 17.29 -9.95 20.05
N PRO A 180 17.04 -8.68 19.65
CA PRO A 180 17.24 -7.56 20.56
C PRO A 180 16.51 -7.80 21.88
N PRO A 181 17.17 -7.50 23.04
CA PRO A 181 16.61 -7.84 24.34
C PRO A 181 15.40 -6.98 24.73
N GLU A 182 15.30 -5.77 24.18
CA GLU A 182 14.28 -4.80 24.56
C GLU A 182 13.31 -4.56 23.40
N GLY A 183 12.01 -4.52 23.70
CA GLY A 183 10.96 -4.02 22.82
C GLY A 183 10.97 -2.49 22.73
N ALA A 184 10.09 -1.93 21.92
CA ALA A 184 9.93 -0.49 21.82
C ALA A 184 8.46 -0.10 21.89
N ARG A 185 8.16 0.69 22.90
CA ARG A 185 6.86 1.31 23.07
C ARG A 185 7.02 2.79 22.98
N TYR A 186 6.26 3.41 22.08
CA TYR A 186 6.34 4.85 21.80
C TYR A 186 5.12 5.62 22.33
N ASP A 187 4.14 4.91 22.89
CA ASP A 187 2.96 5.55 23.49
C ASP A 187 3.32 6.27 24.81
N ALA A 188 2.55 7.32 25.11
CA ALA A 188 2.81 8.16 26.28
C ALA A 188 2.75 7.40 27.62
N ALA A 189 1.91 6.37 27.73
CA ALA A 189 1.73 5.60 28.95
C ALA A 189 2.93 4.71 29.26
N SER A 190 3.71 4.33 28.24
CA SER A 190 4.90 3.50 28.36
C SER A 190 6.18 4.29 28.62
N GLN A 191 6.13 5.63 28.51
CA GLN A 191 7.31 6.46 28.77
C GLN A 191 7.45 6.75 30.27
N PRO A 192 8.66 6.53 30.87
CA PRO A 192 8.86 6.76 32.31
C PRO A 192 8.73 8.24 32.68
N GLU A 193 9.27 9.12 31.87
CA GLU A 193 9.20 10.58 32.05
C GLU A 193 9.33 11.28 30.70
N PHE A 194 8.54 12.32 30.51
CA PHE A 194 8.74 13.26 29.41
C PHE A 194 9.75 14.32 29.79
N ARG A 195 10.51 14.79 28.80
CA ARG A 195 11.43 15.90 29.02
C ARG A 195 10.63 17.18 29.32
N ASP A 196 10.89 17.79 30.47
CA ASP A 196 10.27 19.04 30.94
C ASP A 196 11.14 20.28 30.71
N SER A 197 12.39 20.09 30.26
CA SER A 197 13.35 21.17 30.02
C SER A 197 13.03 22.02 28.79
N LEU A 198 12.17 21.55 27.90
CA LEU A 198 11.76 22.27 26.70
C LEU A 198 10.42 22.96 26.94
N ARG A 199 10.34 24.22 26.55
CA ARG A 199 9.06 24.93 26.53
C ARG A 199 8.21 24.43 25.38
N PRO A 200 6.88 24.38 25.56
CA PRO A 200 5.96 24.03 24.47
C PRO A 200 6.16 24.93 23.25
N ILE A 201 5.99 24.36 22.08
CA ILE A 201 5.95 25.09 20.81
C ILE A 201 4.51 25.01 20.30
N ASP A 202 3.89 26.18 20.13
CA ASP A 202 2.57 26.30 19.55
C ASP A 202 2.69 26.90 18.15
N ILE A 203 2.05 26.29 17.17
CA ILE A 203 1.92 26.80 15.80
C ILE A 203 0.45 27.13 15.61
N VAL A 204 0.13 28.41 15.54
CA VAL A 204 -1.25 28.88 15.49
C VAL A 204 -1.48 29.84 14.33
N GLN A 205 -2.66 29.76 13.73
CA GLN A 205 -3.21 30.75 12.80
C GLN A 205 -4.52 31.28 13.39
N PRO A 206 -4.49 32.31 14.29
CA PRO A 206 -5.66 32.73 15.05
C PRO A 206 -6.85 33.18 14.21
N GLU A 207 -6.60 33.61 12.99
CA GLU A 207 -7.62 34.04 12.03
C GLU A 207 -8.05 32.91 11.06
N GLY A 208 -7.56 31.68 11.28
CA GLY A 208 -7.77 30.53 10.43
C GLY A 208 -6.68 30.34 9.37
N ALA A 209 -6.82 29.29 8.58
CA ALA A 209 -5.87 28.94 7.52
C ALA A 209 -5.82 30.01 6.42
N SER A 210 -4.63 30.26 5.86
CA SER A 210 -4.44 31.21 4.75
C SER A 210 -4.91 30.66 3.39
N PHE A 211 -5.51 29.50 3.37
CA PHE A 211 -6.09 28.89 2.17
C PHE A 211 -7.58 28.64 2.35
N GLN A 212 -8.28 28.50 1.26
CA GLN A 212 -9.70 28.15 1.22
C GLN A 212 -9.88 26.77 0.60
N VAL A 213 -10.82 25.98 1.16
CA VAL A 213 -11.17 24.65 0.65
C VAL A 213 -12.67 24.60 0.39
N ASP A 214 -13.03 24.20 -0.82
CA ASP A 214 -14.41 23.89 -1.21
C ASP A 214 -14.45 22.49 -1.85
N GLY A 215 -14.87 21.50 -1.05
CA GLY A 215 -14.77 20.10 -1.42
C GLY A 215 -13.34 19.69 -1.75
N HIS A 216 -13.06 19.43 -3.02
CA HIS A 216 -11.71 19.11 -3.50
C HIS A 216 -10.94 20.31 -4.08
N ALA A 217 -11.56 21.47 -4.16
CA ALA A 217 -10.92 22.69 -4.67
C ALA A 217 -10.17 23.41 -3.55
N VAL A 218 -8.96 23.86 -3.85
CA VAL A 218 -8.10 24.61 -2.95
C VAL A 218 -7.69 25.93 -3.63
N GLN A 219 -7.77 27.02 -2.87
CA GLN A 219 -7.28 28.33 -3.28
C GLN A 219 -6.27 28.81 -2.26
N TRP A 220 -5.08 29.20 -2.71
CA TRP A 220 -4.01 29.68 -1.83
C TRP A 220 -3.02 30.56 -2.58
N GLU A 221 -2.80 31.80 -2.08
CA GLU A 221 -1.76 32.72 -2.59
C GLU A 221 -1.80 32.90 -4.13
N GLY A 222 -3.01 33.03 -4.70
CA GLY A 222 -3.21 33.12 -6.16
C GLY A 222 -3.24 31.77 -6.88
N PHE A 223 -2.86 30.67 -6.26
CA PHE A 223 -3.01 29.33 -6.83
C PHE A 223 -4.43 28.82 -6.67
N ASN A 224 -4.92 28.16 -7.73
CA ASN A 224 -6.18 27.42 -7.73
C ASN A 224 -5.89 26.03 -8.24
N PHE A 225 -6.34 25.01 -7.52
CA PHE A 225 -6.15 23.61 -7.90
C PHE A 225 -7.18 22.70 -7.24
N ARG A 226 -7.27 21.47 -7.68
CA ARG A 226 -8.06 20.43 -7.00
C ARG A 226 -7.16 19.29 -6.58
N VAL A 227 -7.53 18.63 -5.47
CA VAL A 227 -6.80 17.48 -4.93
C VAL A 227 -7.67 16.24 -4.94
N SER A 228 -7.03 15.09 -5.14
CA SER A 228 -7.65 13.77 -4.92
C SER A 228 -6.59 12.76 -4.47
N ILE A 229 -7.05 11.65 -3.91
CA ILE A 229 -6.23 10.48 -3.65
C ILE A 229 -6.60 9.41 -4.68
N HIS A 230 -5.63 9.00 -5.48
CA HIS A 230 -5.80 7.90 -6.43
C HIS A 230 -5.20 6.62 -5.84
N PRO A 231 -5.91 5.49 -5.84
CA PRO A 231 -5.46 4.26 -5.19
C PRO A 231 -4.05 3.80 -5.57
N THR A 232 -3.67 3.98 -6.83
CA THR A 232 -2.32 3.61 -7.29
C THR A 232 -1.30 4.74 -7.12
N ASN A 233 -1.65 5.98 -7.50
CA ASN A 233 -0.68 7.09 -7.56
C ASN A 233 -0.55 7.89 -6.25
N GLY A 234 -1.44 7.69 -5.26
CA GLY A 234 -1.49 8.55 -4.08
C GLY A 234 -2.08 9.93 -4.39
N LEU A 235 -1.46 10.98 -3.88
CA LEU A 235 -1.90 12.36 -4.09
C LEU A 235 -1.86 12.76 -5.57
N VAL A 236 -2.94 13.32 -6.05
CA VAL A 236 -3.05 13.88 -7.40
C VAL A 236 -3.49 15.35 -7.33
N LEU A 237 -2.76 16.21 -8.02
CA LEU A 237 -3.14 17.60 -8.27
C LEU A 237 -3.78 17.71 -9.65
N HIS A 238 -4.90 18.41 -9.71
CA HIS A 238 -5.64 18.64 -10.95
C HIS A 238 -5.81 20.14 -11.22
N GLN A 239 -5.69 20.52 -12.46
CA GLN A 239 -6.03 21.86 -13.00
C GLN A 239 -5.35 22.99 -12.22
N LEU A 240 -4.07 22.82 -11.84
CA LEU A 240 -3.33 23.89 -11.18
C LEU A 240 -3.20 25.09 -12.08
N SER A 241 -3.65 26.23 -11.61
CA SER A 241 -3.53 27.53 -12.25
C SER A 241 -3.06 28.58 -11.26
N TYR A 242 -2.58 29.71 -11.77
CA TYR A 242 -2.15 30.85 -11.00
C TYR A 242 -2.81 32.13 -11.53
N GLN A 243 -3.36 32.94 -10.65
CA GLN A 243 -3.91 34.24 -10.97
C GLN A 243 -2.78 35.25 -11.15
N ASP A 244 -2.50 35.65 -12.38
CA ASP A 244 -1.46 36.58 -12.77
C ASP A 244 -2.12 37.89 -13.27
N GLY A 245 -2.32 38.85 -12.37
CA GLY A 245 -3.15 40.02 -12.65
C GLY A 245 -4.59 39.62 -13.00
N ASP A 246 -5.04 39.98 -14.18
CA ASP A 246 -6.40 39.68 -14.67
C ASP A 246 -6.48 38.31 -15.39
N GLU A 247 -5.35 37.62 -15.56
CA GLU A 247 -5.29 36.35 -16.28
C GLU A 247 -5.14 35.16 -15.30
N ASN A 248 -6.01 34.15 -15.43
CA ASN A 248 -5.84 32.88 -14.73
C ASN A 248 -5.04 31.91 -15.62
N ARG A 249 -3.74 31.84 -15.39
CA ARG A 249 -2.80 31.02 -16.18
C ARG A 249 -2.81 29.57 -15.75
N SER A 250 -3.12 28.66 -16.69
CA SER A 250 -2.98 27.22 -16.47
C SER A 250 -1.50 26.84 -16.37
N ILE A 251 -1.10 26.21 -15.27
CA ILE A 251 0.27 25.72 -15.05
C ILE A 251 0.37 24.25 -15.43
N LEU A 252 -0.50 23.40 -14.88
CA LEU A 252 -0.57 21.99 -15.24
C LEU A 252 -1.99 21.46 -15.15
N TYR A 253 -2.29 20.45 -15.94
CA TYR A 253 -3.60 19.82 -15.95
C TYR A 253 -3.71 18.73 -14.88
N ARG A 254 -2.69 17.88 -14.76
CA ARG A 254 -2.64 16.78 -13.82
C ARG A 254 -1.20 16.49 -13.43
N ALA A 255 -0.94 16.36 -12.14
CA ALA A 255 0.33 15.87 -11.61
C ALA A 255 0.08 14.81 -10.54
N ALA A 256 0.83 13.74 -10.61
CA ALA A 256 0.83 12.66 -9.63
C ALA A 256 2.21 12.01 -9.61
N LEU A 257 2.48 11.26 -8.56
CA LEU A 257 3.63 10.38 -8.54
C LEU A 257 3.45 9.30 -9.63
N SER A 258 4.38 9.21 -10.56
CA SER A 258 4.33 8.20 -11.62
C SER A 258 4.76 6.83 -11.10
N GLU A 259 5.85 6.81 -10.33
CA GLU A 259 6.38 5.63 -9.66
C GLU A 259 7.39 6.04 -8.59
N MET A 260 7.56 5.20 -7.57
CA MET A 260 8.61 5.32 -6.57
C MET A 260 9.26 3.95 -6.35
N VAL A 261 10.57 3.91 -6.42
CA VAL A 261 11.39 2.74 -6.08
C VAL A 261 12.47 3.18 -5.11
N VAL A 262 12.57 2.50 -3.99
CA VAL A 262 13.59 2.77 -2.98
C VAL A 262 14.57 1.60 -2.94
N PRO A 263 15.76 1.71 -3.56
CA PRO A 263 16.81 0.72 -3.39
C PRO A 263 17.41 0.90 -1.99
N TYR A 264 17.31 -0.11 -1.16
CA TYR A 264 17.79 -0.02 0.24
C TYR A 264 19.33 0.03 0.34
N GLY A 265 20.03 -0.49 -0.69
CA GLY A 265 21.50 -0.40 -0.75
C GLY A 265 22.26 -1.22 0.28
N ASP A 266 21.55 -2.00 1.08
CA ASP A 266 22.13 -2.89 2.08
C ASP A 266 22.54 -4.22 1.42
N THR A 267 23.66 -4.77 1.84
CA THR A 267 24.16 -6.07 1.38
C THR A 267 23.65 -7.24 2.22
N ASP A 268 22.96 -6.97 3.33
CA ASP A 268 22.37 -7.98 4.19
C ASP A 268 21.31 -8.79 3.43
N PRO A 269 21.28 -10.13 3.56
CA PRO A 269 20.27 -10.98 2.93
C PRO A 269 18.82 -10.58 3.23
N MET A 270 18.58 -9.91 4.36
CA MET A 270 17.25 -9.42 4.74
C MET A 270 16.78 -8.20 3.93
N HIS A 271 17.69 -7.49 3.27
CA HIS A 271 17.41 -6.17 2.70
C HIS A 271 17.78 -6.01 1.23
N ASN A 272 18.79 -6.74 0.73
CA ASN A 272 19.38 -6.55 -0.60
C ASN A 272 18.42 -6.76 -1.79
N TRP A 273 17.26 -7.33 -1.54
CA TRP A 273 16.22 -7.64 -2.53
C TRP A 273 14.98 -6.73 -2.42
N LYS A 274 14.95 -5.81 -1.46
CA LYS A 274 13.78 -4.92 -1.24
C LYS A 274 13.76 -3.81 -2.29
N HIS A 275 13.17 -4.10 -3.44
CA HIS A 275 13.02 -3.19 -4.57
C HIS A 275 11.58 -3.25 -5.07
N VAL A 276 10.67 -2.57 -4.41
CA VAL A 276 9.25 -2.55 -4.75
C VAL A 276 8.95 -1.34 -5.60
N PHE A 277 8.06 -1.50 -6.58
CA PHE A 277 7.42 -0.40 -7.27
C PHE A 277 6.21 0.04 -6.44
N ASP A 278 6.38 1.09 -5.64
CA ASP A 278 5.39 1.48 -4.63
C ASP A 278 4.03 1.87 -5.21
N ALA A 279 4.01 2.51 -6.39
CA ALA A 279 2.76 2.82 -7.06
C ALA A 279 2.23 1.64 -7.87
N GLY A 280 3.01 1.13 -8.84
CA GLY A 280 2.52 0.13 -9.80
C GLY A 280 2.33 -1.26 -9.22
N GLU A 281 3.16 -1.66 -8.25
CA GLU A 281 3.12 -2.98 -7.62
C GLU A 281 2.32 -2.98 -6.32
N ALA A 282 2.57 -2.00 -5.43
CA ALA A 282 1.99 -1.96 -4.10
C ALA A 282 0.74 -1.07 -3.95
N ASN A 283 0.36 -0.27 -4.97
CA ASN A 283 -0.77 0.67 -4.93
C ASN A 283 -0.67 1.63 -3.73
N ILE A 284 0.39 2.43 -3.67
CA ILE A 284 0.74 3.31 -2.55
C ILE A 284 -0.44 4.17 -2.04
N GLY A 285 -1.32 4.62 -2.93
CA GLY A 285 -2.49 5.41 -2.56
C GLY A 285 -3.53 4.62 -1.76
N SER A 286 -3.60 3.29 -1.94
CA SER A 286 -4.47 2.42 -1.14
C SER A 286 -3.92 2.17 0.26
N LEU A 287 -2.64 2.46 0.49
CA LEU A 287 -1.95 2.31 1.78
C LEU A 287 -1.93 3.61 2.59
N THR A 288 -2.48 4.70 2.05
CA THR A 288 -2.56 5.98 2.77
C THR A 288 -3.55 5.90 3.93
N ASN A 289 -3.25 6.62 5.01
CA ASN A 289 -4.13 6.77 6.16
C ASN A 289 -4.19 8.23 6.61
N SER A 290 -5.11 8.54 7.53
CA SER A 290 -5.24 9.87 8.12
C SER A 290 -4.09 10.15 9.08
N LEU A 291 -3.70 11.43 9.17
CA LEU A 291 -2.77 11.91 10.19
C LEU A 291 -3.48 12.04 11.55
N THR A 292 -2.73 11.85 12.62
CA THR A 292 -3.19 12.05 14.00
C THR A 292 -2.55 13.31 14.58
N LEU A 293 -3.37 14.29 14.97
CA LEU A 293 -2.88 15.54 15.58
C LEU A 293 -2.13 15.23 16.88
N GLY A 294 -0.95 15.84 17.01
CA GLY A 294 -0.07 15.67 18.16
C GLY A 294 0.88 14.46 18.05
N CYS A 295 0.62 13.54 17.10
CA CYS A 295 1.50 12.42 16.79
C CYS A 295 2.20 12.62 15.43
N ASP A 296 1.41 12.69 14.35
CA ASP A 296 1.94 12.81 12.99
C ASP A 296 2.15 14.27 12.57
N CYS A 297 1.51 15.20 13.24
CA CYS A 297 1.56 16.63 12.94
C CYS A 297 1.30 17.48 14.18
N LEU A 298 1.80 18.72 14.17
CA LEU A 298 1.58 19.73 15.20
C LEU A 298 0.97 20.99 14.60
N GLY A 299 0.21 21.72 15.42
CA GLY A 299 -0.40 22.99 15.06
C GLY A 299 -1.78 22.86 14.44
N GLU A 300 -2.28 23.98 13.94
CA GLU A 300 -3.57 24.05 13.26
C GLU A 300 -3.41 23.60 11.82
N ILE A 301 -4.10 22.53 11.45
CA ILE A 301 -4.11 22.00 10.10
C ILE A 301 -5.55 21.76 9.65
N TYR A 302 -5.75 21.69 8.34
CA TYR A 302 -7.02 21.29 7.75
C TYR A 302 -7.03 19.77 7.52
N TYR A 303 -8.04 19.10 8.06
CA TYR A 303 -8.25 17.66 7.93
C TYR A 303 -9.32 17.33 6.90
#